data_963b22a9a6482be927a6aaec3bd1183c
#
_entry.id   963b22a9a6482be927a6aaec3bd1183c
#
_cell.length_a   1.000
_cell.length_b   1.000
_cell.length_c   1.000
_cell.angle_alpha   90.00
_cell.angle_beta   90.00
_cell.angle_gamma   90.00
#
_symmetry.space_group_name_H-M   'P 1'
#
loop_
_entity.id
_entity.type
_entity.pdbx_description
1 polymer ?
#
loop_
_entity_poly.entity_id
_entity_poly.type
_entity_poly.pdbx_seq_one_letter_code
_entity_poly.pdbx_strand_id
1 'polypeptide(L)'
;MVLTNGLSLRIYFNDPPELSALRTVDVDFLFSRPPKISSSIPLEPIFERIGLHRSFNLDGSTKFVSREGEVEFLIPDRGKGDEHAYPIHRLGIAAQSLRFLNMLTYDTIEVKFGAHNVYLPDPIRFCFNKLIVSERRISMVKQEKDLRTAIELAQLLHRLPEWRCKVSSRFNELPPKQKACVIRLLQKANNPLCEDLASSF
;
A
#
# COMPACT_ATOMS: atom_id res chain seq x y z
N MET A 1 3.49 9.48 -8.19
CA MET A 1 4.04 8.39 -7.38
C MET A 1 3.38 8.42 -6.02
N VAL A 2 2.99 7.28 -5.48
CA VAL A 2 2.22 7.15 -4.23
C VAL A 2 3.09 6.41 -3.21
N LEU A 3 3.16 6.91 -1.99
CA LEU A 3 3.80 6.24 -0.86
C LEU A 3 2.78 5.29 -0.23
N THR A 4 3.06 3.96 -0.19
CA THR A 4 1.99 2.95 0.02
C THR A 4 2.18 1.99 1.18
N ASN A 5 3.09 2.21 2.08
CA ASN A 5 3.25 1.32 3.23
C ASN A 5 2.65 1.88 4.54
N GLY A 6 2.95 1.24 5.67
CA GLY A 6 2.50 1.70 6.97
C GLY A 6 2.92 3.13 7.32
N LEU A 7 4.04 3.61 6.77
CA LEU A 7 4.49 4.99 6.93
C LEU A 7 3.46 5.99 6.38
N SER A 8 2.78 5.67 5.26
CA SER A 8 1.76 6.54 4.66
C SER A 8 0.62 6.82 5.64
N LEU A 9 0.15 5.80 6.35
CA LEU A 9 -0.94 5.94 7.32
C LEU A 9 -0.48 6.68 8.59
N ARG A 10 0.75 6.46 9.02
CA ARG A 10 1.33 7.21 10.15
C ARG A 10 1.44 8.70 9.84
N ILE A 11 1.86 9.05 8.63
CA ILE A 11 1.89 10.45 8.17
C ILE A 11 0.48 11.02 8.13
N TYR A 12 -0.50 10.26 7.61
CA TYR A 12 -1.87 10.71 7.45
C TYR A 12 -2.60 10.92 8.78
N PHE A 13 -2.49 9.97 9.72
CA PHE A 13 -3.16 10.02 11.02
C PHE A 13 -2.31 10.60 12.15
N ASN A 14 -1.16 11.20 11.84
CA ASN A 14 -0.23 11.77 12.83
C ASN A 14 0.21 10.75 13.89
N ASP A 15 0.65 9.58 13.42
CA ASP A 15 1.18 8.48 14.26
C ASP A 15 0.26 8.00 15.38
N PRO A 16 -0.97 7.56 15.06
CA PRO A 16 -1.94 7.19 16.07
C PRO A 16 -1.49 5.91 16.80
N PRO A 17 -1.59 5.86 18.15
CA PRO A 17 -1.15 4.71 18.96
C PRO A 17 -1.92 3.42 18.62
N GLU A 18 -3.13 3.54 18.09
CA GLU A 18 -3.99 2.42 17.71
C GLU A 18 -3.46 1.63 16.50
N LEU A 19 -2.60 2.20 15.71
CA LEU A 19 -2.01 1.54 14.53
C LEU A 19 -0.64 0.93 14.86
N SER A 20 -0.55 0.17 15.93
CA SER A 20 0.71 -0.41 16.41
C SER A 20 1.34 -1.40 15.43
N ALA A 21 0.52 -2.11 14.63
CA ALA A 21 0.99 -3.03 13.60
C ALA A 21 1.60 -2.34 12.37
N LEU A 22 1.42 -1.02 12.24
CA LEU A 22 1.95 -0.24 11.11
C LEU A 22 3.40 0.21 11.29
N ARG A 23 4.08 -0.22 12.34
CA ARG A 23 5.51 0.06 12.49
C ARG A 23 6.28 -0.61 11.35
N THR A 24 6.72 0.20 10.41
CA THR A 24 7.57 -0.21 9.30
C THR A 24 8.72 0.78 9.18
N VAL A 25 9.87 0.26 8.86
CA VAL A 25 11.05 1.04 8.46
C VAL A 25 11.19 1.07 6.94
N ASP A 26 10.29 0.35 6.23
CA ASP A 26 10.32 0.22 4.79
C ASP A 26 9.53 1.36 4.14
N VAL A 27 9.99 1.79 2.97
CA VAL A 27 9.36 2.85 2.18
C VAL A 27 9.03 2.31 0.79
N ASP A 28 7.74 2.17 0.49
CA ASP A 28 7.27 1.65 -0.80
C ASP A 28 6.75 2.78 -1.68
N PHE A 29 7.36 2.96 -2.84
CA PHE A 29 6.94 3.91 -3.84
C PHE A 29 6.17 3.23 -4.97
N LEU A 30 4.88 3.53 -5.09
CA LEU A 30 4.01 2.98 -6.12
C LEU A 30 3.90 3.93 -7.32
N PHE A 31 4.25 3.44 -8.50
CA PHE A 31 3.92 4.07 -9.78
C PHE A 31 2.53 3.62 -10.22
N SER A 32 1.58 4.53 -10.41
CA SER A 32 0.23 4.19 -10.92
C SER A 32 0.26 3.62 -12.34
N ARG A 33 1.29 3.96 -13.10
CA ARG A 33 1.59 3.50 -14.47
C ARG A 33 3.08 3.65 -14.72
N PRO A 34 3.63 3.01 -15.77
CA PRO A 34 5.01 3.25 -16.18
C PRO A 34 5.29 4.75 -16.32
N PRO A 35 6.27 5.28 -15.58
CA PRO A 35 6.52 6.71 -15.57
C PRO A 35 7.09 7.16 -16.93
N LYS A 36 6.58 8.28 -17.44
CA LYS A 36 7.16 8.97 -18.61
C LYS A 36 8.24 9.93 -18.10
N ILE A 37 9.49 9.53 -18.20
CA ILE A 37 10.65 10.31 -17.75
C ILE A 37 11.38 10.85 -18.99
N SER A 38 11.55 12.16 -19.08
CA SER A 38 12.17 12.82 -20.25
C SER A 38 13.68 12.65 -20.27
N SER A 39 14.35 12.71 -19.11
CA SER A 39 15.80 12.58 -18.97
C SER A 39 16.17 11.38 -18.10
N SER A 40 17.37 10.84 -18.29
CA SER A 40 17.88 9.76 -17.42
C SER A 40 18.30 10.35 -16.07
N ILE A 41 17.77 9.77 -14.99
CA ILE A 41 18.08 10.14 -13.61
C ILE A 41 18.29 8.83 -12.83
N PRO A 42 19.47 8.19 -12.93
CA PRO A 42 19.75 6.97 -12.17
C PRO A 42 19.61 7.22 -10.66
N LEU A 43 18.81 6.40 -10.00
CA LEU A 43 18.51 6.58 -8.56
C LEU A 43 19.65 6.06 -7.67
N GLU A 44 20.45 5.12 -8.13
CA GLU A 44 21.51 4.49 -7.34
C GLU A 44 22.49 5.52 -6.73
N PRO A 45 23.10 6.46 -7.48
CA PRO A 45 23.99 7.44 -6.88
C PRO A 45 23.29 8.40 -5.89
N ILE A 46 21.96 8.57 -6.04
CA ILE A 46 21.18 9.41 -5.14
C ILE A 46 20.97 8.69 -3.79
N PHE A 47 20.62 7.41 -3.83
CA PHE A 47 20.40 6.61 -2.64
C PHE A 47 21.70 6.29 -1.90
N GLU A 48 22.79 6.05 -2.61
CA GLU A 48 24.12 5.84 -2.00
C GLU A 48 24.59 7.02 -1.16
N ARG A 49 24.31 8.25 -1.61
CA ARG A 49 24.65 9.47 -0.84
C ARG A 49 23.96 9.56 0.52
N ILE A 50 22.85 8.86 0.70
CA ILE A 50 22.12 8.79 1.97
C ILE A 50 22.29 7.43 2.66
N GLY A 51 23.27 6.62 2.25
CA GLY A 51 23.62 5.36 2.90
C GLY A 51 22.73 4.18 2.56
N LEU A 52 21.95 4.25 1.48
CA LEU A 52 21.14 3.16 0.98
C LEU A 52 21.84 2.49 -0.22
N HIS A 53 22.09 1.19 -0.14
CA HIS A 53 22.79 0.41 -1.14
C HIS A 53 21.85 -0.44 -1.97
N ARG A 54 22.15 -0.54 -3.27
CA ARG A 54 21.36 -1.32 -4.21
C ARG A 54 21.36 -2.81 -3.87
N SER A 55 20.19 -3.41 -3.92
CA SER A 55 19.95 -4.85 -3.75
C SER A 55 18.81 -5.28 -4.68
N PHE A 56 18.54 -6.59 -4.74
CA PHE A 56 17.48 -7.13 -5.58
C PHE A 56 16.63 -8.13 -4.80
N ASN A 57 15.34 -8.13 -5.10
CA ASN A 57 14.43 -9.18 -4.68
C ASN A 57 14.59 -10.43 -5.58
N LEU A 58 14.00 -11.56 -5.17
CA LEU A 58 14.08 -12.81 -5.91
C LEU A 58 13.49 -12.74 -7.32
N ASP A 59 12.53 -11.84 -7.55
CA ASP A 59 11.92 -11.58 -8.85
C ASP A 59 12.75 -10.65 -9.76
N GLY A 60 13.92 -10.20 -9.28
CA GLY A 60 14.81 -9.27 -9.98
C GLY A 60 14.43 -7.79 -9.82
N SER A 61 13.39 -7.46 -9.06
CA SER A 61 13.08 -6.07 -8.77
C SER A 61 14.13 -5.42 -7.87
N THR A 62 14.34 -4.12 -8.09
CA THR A 62 15.35 -3.33 -7.39
C THR A 62 14.82 -2.83 -6.06
N LYS A 63 15.63 -2.95 -5.03
CA LYS A 63 15.46 -2.26 -3.76
C LYS A 63 16.76 -1.59 -3.31
N PHE A 64 16.62 -0.61 -2.43
CA PHE A 64 17.76 0.03 -1.77
C PHE A 64 17.66 -0.24 -0.27
N VAL A 65 18.75 -0.69 0.33
CA VAL A 65 18.77 -1.18 1.71
C VAL A 65 19.81 -0.47 2.56
N SER A 66 19.48 -0.24 3.82
CA SER A 66 20.41 0.19 4.87
C SER A 66 20.21 -0.67 6.13
N ARG A 67 20.90 -0.34 7.22
CA ARG A 67 20.65 -0.94 8.54
C ARG A 67 19.31 -0.50 9.14
N GLU A 68 18.78 0.65 8.71
CA GLU A 68 17.61 1.30 9.27
C GLU A 68 16.31 0.94 8.53
N GLY A 69 16.41 0.45 7.29
CA GLY A 69 15.25 0.09 6.50
C GLY A 69 15.55 -0.11 5.02
N GLU A 70 14.48 -0.27 4.25
CA GLU A 70 14.58 -0.47 2.80
C GLU A 70 13.61 0.43 2.02
N VAL A 71 13.97 0.70 0.76
CA VAL A 71 13.14 1.42 -0.20
C VAL A 71 12.85 0.50 -1.36
N GLU A 72 11.58 0.31 -1.68
CA GLU A 72 11.10 -0.50 -2.79
C GLU A 72 10.29 0.31 -3.79
N PHE A 73 10.23 -0.17 -5.03
CA PHE A 73 9.47 0.43 -6.11
C PHE A 73 8.45 -0.57 -6.62
N LEU A 74 7.19 -0.15 -6.64
CA LEU A 74 6.06 -1.00 -6.98
C LEU A 74 5.34 -0.46 -8.22
N ILE A 75 4.72 -1.37 -8.97
CA ILE A 75 3.84 -1.06 -10.09
C ILE A 75 2.68 -2.06 -10.12
N PRO A 76 1.44 -1.64 -10.49
CA PRO A 76 0.35 -2.59 -10.64
C PRO A 76 0.60 -3.60 -11.75
N ASP A 77 0.39 -4.89 -11.46
CA ASP A 77 0.36 -5.94 -12.48
C ASP A 77 -0.77 -5.67 -13.50
N ARG A 78 -0.44 -5.75 -14.78
CA ARG A 78 -1.37 -5.52 -15.90
C ARG A 78 -2.02 -6.79 -16.45
N GLY A 79 -2.05 -7.87 -15.69
CA GLY A 79 -2.96 -8.97 -15.96
C GLY A 79 -2.37 -10.15 -16.75
N LYS A 80 -1.06 -10.26 -16.89
CA LYS A 80 -0.44 -11.47 -17.46
C LYS A 80 -0.12 -12.53 -16.39
N GLY A 81 -0.32 -12.20 -15.11
CA GLY A 81 -0.12 -13.15 -14.00
C GLY A 81 1.35 -13.44 -13.65
N ASP A 82 2.26 -12.85 -14.38
CA ASP A 82 3.68 -13.00 -14.15
C ASP A 82 4.13 -11.85 -13.26
N GLU A 83 4.43 -12.14 -12.01
CA GLU A 83 5.03 -11.20 -11.07
C GLU A 83 6.50 -10.96 -11.47
N HIS A 84 6.69 -10.29 -12.61
CA HIS A 84 8.01 -9.95 -13.12
C HIS A 84 8.40 -8.53 -12.74
N ALA A 85 9.70 -8.35 -12.50
CA ALA A 85 10.28 -7.04 -12.33
C ALA A 85 10.07 -6.19 -13.59
N TYR A 86 9.47 -5.01 -13.44
CA TYR A 86 9.20 -4.07 -14.53
C TYR A 86 10.34 -3.06 -14.65
N PRO A 87 11.15 -3.07 -15.74
CA PRO A 87 12.30 -2.18 -15.86
C PRO A 87 11.86 -0.73 -16.12
N ILE A 88 12.44 0.19 -15.35
CA ILE A 88 12.32 1.64 -15.53
C ILE A 88 13.73 2.18 -15.88
N HIS A 89 14.13 1.97 -17.12
CA HIS A 89 15.49 2.17 -17.57
C HIS A 89 16.07 3.55 -17.23
N ARG A 90 15.27 4.62 -17.36
CA ARG A 90 15.71 5.99 -17.10
C ARG A 90 15.96 6.30 -15.63
N LEU A 91 15.44 5.50 -14.72
CA LEU A 91 15.75 5.54 -13.29
C LEU A 91 16.82 4.53 -12.89
N GLY A 92 17.22 3.63 -13.79
CA GLY A 92 18.18 2.56 -13.51
C GLY A 92 17.65 1.52 -12.50
N ILE A 93 16.33 1.30 -12.43
CA ILE A 93 15.68 0.36 -11.51
C ILE A 93 14.72 -0.56 -12.25
N ALA A 94 14.31 -1.63 -11.55
CA ALA A 94 13.17 -2.45 -11.92
C ALA A 94 12.15 -2.45 -10.77
N ALA A 95 10.90 -2.04 -11.06
CA ALA A 95 9.83 -2.03 -10.07
C ALA A 95 9.21 -3.42 -9.91
N GLN A 96 8.82 -3.80 -8.70
CA GLN A 96 8.08 -5.03 -8.44
C GLN A 96 6.64 -4.90 -8.95
N SER A 97 6.23 -5.83 -9.83
CA SER A 97 4.87 -5.87 -10.36
C SER A 97 3.99 -6.70 -9.43
N LEU A 98 2.96 -6.08 -8.83
CA LEU A 98 2.09 -6.74 -7.87
C LEU A 98 0.60 -6.54 -8.20
N ARG A 99 -0.20 -7.58 -7.90
CA ARG A 99 -1.65 -7.54 -8.06
C ARG A 99 -2.33 -6.65 -7.03
N PHE A 100 -3.50 -6.13 -7.39
CA PHE A 100 -4.37 -5.32 -6.51
C PHE A 100 -3.83 -3.95 -6.12
N LEU A 101 -2.64 -3.54 -6.60
CA LEU A 101 -2.11 -2.21 -6.32
C LEU A 101 -2.88 -1.08 -7.01
N ASN A 102 -3.65 -1.38 -8.05
CA ASN A 102 -4.46 -0.37 -8.75
C ASN A 102 -5.36 0.41 -7.78
N MET A 103 -5.98 -0.28 -6.81
CA MET A 103 -6.87 0.39 -5.86
C MET A 103 -6.17 1.43 -4.99
N LEU A 104 -4.85 1.33 -4.79
CA LEU A 104 -4.06 2.29 -4.02
C LEU A 104 -3.71 3.56 -4.82
N THR A 105 -4.00 3.58 -6.12
CA THR A 105 -3.72 4.71 -7.00
C THR A 105 -4.94 5.59 -7.27
N TYR A 106 -6.13 5.17 -6.80
CA TYR A 106 -7.36 5.95 -6.90
C TYR A 106 -7.58 6.78 -5.63
N ASP A 107 -8.14 7.98 -5.78
CA ASP A 107 -8.50 8.89 -4.68
C ASP A 107 -7.33 9.16 -3.72
N THR A 108 -6.13 9.25 -4.27
CA THR A 108 -4.93 9.55 -3.48
C THR A 108 -5.03 10.91 -2.80
N ILE A 109 -4.47 11.00 -1.61
CA ILE A 109 -4.50 12.20 -0.79
C ILE A 109 -3.13 12.85 -0.84
N GLU A 110 -3.12 14.13 -1.18
CA GLU A 110 -1.89 14.93 -1.15
C GLU A 110 -1.66 15.48 0.25
N VAL A 111 -0.48 15.22 0.80
CA VAL A 111 -0.04 15.74 2.09
C VAL A 111 1.30 16.44 1.95
N LYS A 112 1.52 17.47 2.77
CA LYS A 112 2.83 18.11 2.90
C LYS A 112 3.71 17.30 3.84
N PHE A 113 4.89 16.92 3.36
CA PHE A 113 5.93 16.30 4.15
C PHE A 113 7.22 17.13 4.01
N GLY A 114 7.51 17.95 5.01
CA GLY A 114 8.53 18.99 4.90
C GLY A 114 8.21 19.99 3.79
N ALA A 115 9.14 20.19 2.88
CA ALA A 115 8.99 21.09 1.71
C ALA A 115 8.34 20.41 0.49
N HIS A 116 7.98 19.12 0.59
CA HIS A 116 7.53 18.31 -0.54
C HIS A 116 6.06 17.90 -0.39
N ASN A 117 5.37 17.76 -1.52
CA ASN A 117 4.05 17.14 -1.57
C ASN A 117 4.20 15.64 -1.84
N VAL A 118 3.60 14.82 -0.99
CA VAL A 118 3.58 13.37 -1.08
C VAL A 118 2.15 12.90 -1.28
N TYR A 119 1.94 11.95 -2.19
CA TYR A 119 0.63 11.34 -2.39
C TYR A 119 0.54 10.05 -1.58
N LEU A 120 -0.52 9.92 -0.80
CA LEU A 120 -0.83 8.75 0.02
C LEU A 120 -2.08 8.05 -0.52
N PRO A 121 -2.24 6.73 -0.37
CA PRO A 121 -3.46 6.05 -0.75
C PRO A 121 -4.63 6.50 0.15
N ASP A 122 -5.84 6.45 -0.39
CA ASP A 122 -7.07 6.54 0.41
C ASP A 122 -7.04 5.45 1.50
N PRO A 123 -7.21 5.79 2.80
CA PRO A 123 -7.07 4.83 3.90
C PRO A 123 -8.06 3.67 3.84
N ILE A 124 -9.27 3.89 3.30
CA ILE A 124 -10.28 2.84 3.14
C ILE A 124 -9.80 1.84 2.08
N ARG A 125 -9.31 2.33 0.95
CA ARG A 125 -8.75 1.49 -0.12
C ARG A 125 -7.51 0.73 0.36
N PHE A 126 -6.68 1.37 1.18
CA PHE A 126 -5.53 0.69 1.78
C PHE A 126 -5.97 -0.43 2.73
N CYS A 127 -6.98 -0.19 3.57
CA CYS A 127 -7.58 -1.20 4.44
C CYS A 127 -8.09 -2.41 3.62
N PHE A 128 -8.90 -2.16 2.59
CA PHE A 128 -9.43 -3.22 1.74
C PHE A 128 -8.33 -3.96 0.98
N ASN A 129 -7.31 -3.25 0.48
CA ASN A 129 -6.16 -3.87 -0.14
C ASN A 129 -5.45 -4.84 0.80
N LYS A 130 -5.17 -4.43 2.03
CA LYS A 130 -4.53 -5.28 3.05
C LYS A 130 -5.35 -6.51 3.39
N LEU A 131 -6.68 -6.39 3.51
CA LEU A 131 -7.58 -7.54 3.69
C LEU A 131 -7.47 -8.52 2.51
N ILE A 132 -7.59 -8.02 1.27
CA ILE A 132 -7.57 -8.86 0.07
C ILE A 132 -6.21 -9.54 -0.13
N VAL A 133 -5.13 -8.79 0.09
CA VAL A 133 -3.76 -9.31 -0.08
C VAL A 133 -3.40 -10.29 1.01
N SER A 134 -3.86 -10.12 2.26
CA SER A 134 -3.57 -11.06 3.36
C SER A 134 -3.91 -12.50 3.00
N GLU A 135 -5.07 -12.76 2.37
CA GLU A 135 -5.48 -14.12 1.98
C GLU A 135 -4.63 -14.75 0.88
N ARG A 136 -3.83 -13.96 0.20
CA ARG A 136 -3.01 -14.40 -0.94
C ARG A 136 -1.53 -14.53 -0.60
N ARG A 137 -1.15 -14.13 0.60
CA ARG A 137 0.23 -14.24 1.09
C ARG A 137 0.60 -15.72 1.32
N ILE A 138 1.72 -16.13 0.76
CA ILE A 138 2.32 -17.46 1.03
C ILE A 138 2.95 -17.47 2.43
N SER A 139 3.58 -16.37 2.84
CA SER A 139 4.18 -16.26 4.17
C SER A 139 3.11 -15.97 5.22
N MET A 140 2.94 -16.87 6.18
CA MET A 140 2.00 -16.71 7.29
C MET A 140 2.29 -15.44 8.11
N VAL A 141 3.56 -15.11 8.34
CA VAL A 141 3.97 -13.90 9.07
C VAL A 141 3.50 -12.63 8.35
N LYS A 142 3.71 -12.57 7.02
CA LYS A 142 3.23 -11.43 6.21
C LYS A 142 1.70 -11.39 6.12
N GLN A 143 1.05 -12.56 6.07
CA GLN A 143 -0.41 -12.68 6.10
C GLN A 143 -0.98 -12.09 7.38
N GLU A 144 -0.47 -12.51 8.53
CA GLU A 144 -0.91 -12.04 9.84
C GLU A 144 -0.66 -10.55 10.03
N LYS A 145 0.52 -10.05 9.62
CA LYS A 145 0.85 -8.61 9.64
C LYS A 145 -0.13 -7.81 8.81
N ASP A 146 -0.40 -8.22 7.56
CA ASP A 146 -1.32 -7.51 6.66
C ASP A 146 -2.75 -7.52 7.21
N LEU A 147 -3.21 -8.67 7.72
CA LEU A 147 -4.55 -8.80 8.32
C LEU A 147 -4.71 -7.95 9.58
N ARG A 148 -3.75 -8.02 10.50
CA ARG A 148 -3.76 -7.21 11.72
C ARG A 148 -3.77 -5.72 11.41
N THR A 149 -2.91 -5.27 10.50
CA THR A 149 -2.89 -3.89 10.02
C THR A 149 -4.26 -3.45 9.50
N ALA A 150 -4.90 -4.29 8.68
CA ALA A 150 -6.22 -3.98 8.12
C ALA A 150 -7.30 -3.89 9.19
N ILE A 151 -7.30 -4.79 10.17
CA ILE A 151 -8.30 -4.81 11.25
C ILE A 151 -8.16 -3.59 12.18
N GLU A 152 -6.93 -3.23 12.56
CA GLU A 152 -6.65 -2.02 13.35
C GLU A 152 -7.10 -0.76 12.60
N LEU A 153 -6.78 -0.68 11.29
CA LEU A 153 -7.22 0.45 10.45
C LEU A 153 -8.74 0.49 10.28
N ALA A 154 -9.40 -0.66 10.09
CA ALA A 154 -10.85 -0.72 9.98
C ALA A 154 -11.55 -0.21 11.25
N GLN A 155 -11.03 -0.53 12.43
CA GLN A 155 -11.54 -0.01 13.70
C GLN A 155 -11.37 1.51 13.79
N LEU A 156 -10.23 2.05 13.34
CA LEU A 156 -10.00 3.49 13.30
C LEU A 156 -10.98 4.18 12.34
N LEU A 157 -11.15 3.65 11.13
CA LEU A 157 -12.04 4.21 10.11
C LEU A 157 -13.51 4.23 10.57
N HIS A 158 -13.96 3.19 11.31
CA HIS A 158 -15.30 3.16 11.90
C HIS A 158 -15.52 4.27 12.95
N ARG A 159 -14.47 4.58 13.74
CA ARG A 159 -14.54 5.62 14.80
C ARG A 159 -14.48 7.05 14.28
N LEU A 160 -13.91 7.25 13.09
CA LEU A 160 -13.72 8.57 12.48
C LEU A 160 -14.88 8.91 11.51
N PRO A 161 -15.83 9.80 11.87
CA PRO A 161 -17.02 10.07 11.08
C PRO A 161 -16.73 10.50 9.64
N GLU A 162 -15.68 11.27 9.43
CA GLU A 162 -15.24 11.76 8.11
C GLU A 162 -14.77 10.65 7.16
N TRP A 163 -14.39 9.49 7.70
CA TRP A 163 -14.04 8.29 6.95
C TRP A 163 -15.19 7.31 6.88
N ARG A 164 -15.86 7.09 8.00
CA ARG A 164 -16.98 6.16 8.11
C ARG A 164 -18.04 6.41 7.03
N CYS A 165 -18.39 7.67 6.77
CA CYS A 165 -19.39 8.02 5.75
C CYS A 165 -18.96 7.68 4.31
N LYS A 166 -17.67 7.45 4.06
CA LYS A 166 -17.13 7.11 2.74
C LYS A 166 -16.95 5.60 2.52
N VAL A 167 -17.00 4.80 3.58
CA VAL A 167 -16.69 3.36 3.53
C VAL A 167 -17.59 2.60 2.55
N SER A 168 -18.91 2.80 2.63
CA SER A 168 -19.89 2.15 1.77
C SER A 168 -19.67 2.50 0.28
N SER A 169 -19.38 3.76 -0.03
CA SER A 169 -19.08 4.19 -1.40
C SER A 169 -17.86 3.44 -1.95
N ARG A 170 -16.73 3.43 -1.21
CA ARG A 170 -15.50 2.74 -1.63
C ARG A 170 -15.69 1.22 -1.73
N PHE A 171 -16.47 0.65 -0.81
CA PHE A 171 -16.80 -0.77 -0.85
C PHE A 171 -17.60 -1.13 -2.09
N ASN A 172 -18.57 -0.31 -2.50
CA ASN A 172 -19.42 -0.56 -3.66
C ASN A 172 -18.66 -0.58 -4.99
N GLU A 173 -17.51 0.06 -5.05
CA GLU A 173 -16.62 0.03 -6.22
C GLU A 173 -15.81 -1.28 -6.35
N LEU A 174 -15.78 -2.12 -5.30
CA LEU A 174 -15.05 -3.39 -5.34
C LEU A 174 -15.79 -4.43 -6.20
N PRO A 175 -15.03 -5.27 -6.94
CA PRO A 175 -15.60 -6.45 -7.60
C PRO A 175 -16.25 -7.42 -6.60
N PRO A 176 -17.28 -8.20 -6.99
CA PRO A 176 -18.03 -9.08 -6.07
C PRO A 176 -17.15 -10.03 -5.23
N LYS A 177 -16.11 -10.63 -5.84
CA LYS A 177 -15.19 -11.52 -5.12
C LYS A 177 -14.38 -10.79 -4.05
N GLN A 178 -14.03 -9.53 -4.30
CA GLN A 178 -13.29 -8.73 -3.32
C GLN A 178 -14.22 -8.26 -2.19
N LYS A 179 -15.46 -7.88 -2.49
CA LYS A 179 -16.49 -7.59 -1.48
C LYS A 179 -16.69 -8.76 -0.52
N ALA A 180 -16.88 -9.96 -1.06
CA ALA A 180 -17.05 -11.17 -0.27
C ALA A 180 -15.83 -11.45 0.65
N CYS A 181 -14.63 -11.24 0.15
CA CYS A 181 -13.40 -11.37 0.94
C CYS A 181 -13.36 -10.37 2.10
N VAL A 182 -13.61 -9.09 1.82
CA VAL A 182 -13.60 -8.01 2.83
C VAL A 182 -14.63 -8.29 3.94
N ILE A 183 -15.87 -8.56 3.56
CA ILE A 183 -16.95 -8.86 4.56
C ILE A 183 -16.58 -10.05 5.43
N ARG A 184 -16.15 -11.17 4.83
CA ARG A 184 -15.82 -12.38 5.56
C ARG A 184 -14.68 -12.16 6.57
N LEU A 185 -13.65 -11.41 6.21
CA LEU A 185 -12.52 -11.15 7.11
C LEU A 185 -12.90 -10.18 8.25
N LEU A 186 -13.70 -9.16 7.96
CA LEU A 186 -14.21 -8.25 9.00
C LEU A 186 -15.15 -8.97 9.96
N GLN A 187 -16.05 -9.84 9.46
CA GLN A 187 -16.93 -10.67 10.29
C GLN A 187 -16.12 -11.61 11.18
N LYS A 188 -15.14 -12.32 10.62
CA LYS A 188 -14.28 -13.23 11.39
C LYS A 188 -13.54 -12.50 12.53
N ALA A 189 -13.23 -11.22 12.35
CA ALA A 189 -12.58 -10.38 13.34
C ALA A 189 -13.55 -9.65 14.28
N ASN A 190 -14.87 -9.87 14.16
CA ASN A 190 -15.90 -9.11 14.85
C ASN A 190 -15.69 -7.58 14.75
N ASN A 191 -15.27 -7.10 13.58
CA ASN A 191 -14.94 -5.70 13.38
C ASN A 191 -16.21 -4.87 13.13
N PRO A 192 -16.41 -3.74 13.86
CA PRO A 192 -17.64 -2.95 13.76
C PRO A 192 -17.83 -2.30 12.37
N LEU A 193 -16.76 -2.11 11.59
CA LEU A 193 -16.88 -1.60 10.21
C LEU A 193 -17.77 -2.50 9.33
N CYS A 194 -17.95 -3.78 9.70
CA CYS A 194 -18.80 -4.70 8.98
C CYS A 194 -20.28 -4.25 9.00
N GLU A 195 -20.74 -3.63 10.08
CA GLU A 195 -22.12 -3.12 10.22
C GLU A 195 -22.37 -1.95 9.25
N ASP A 196 -21.37 -1.08 9.07
CA ASP A 196 -21.43 0.04 8.13
C ASP A 196 -21.54 -0.44 6.67
N LEU A 197 -20.97 -1.63 6.38
CA LEU A 197 -21.03 -2.24 5.06
C LEU A 197 -22.32 -3.04 4.83
N ALA A 198 -22.89 -3.66 5.86
CA ALA A 198 -24.12 -4.44 5.75
C ALA A 198 -25.34 -3.57 5.38
N SER A 199 -25.32 -2.29 5.74
CA SER A 199 -26.36 -1.31 5.39
C SER A 199 -26.36 -0.92 3.89
N SER A 200 -25.44 -1.47 3.12
CA SER A 200 -25.22 -1.14 1.69
C SER A 200 -25.71 -2.22 0.71
N PHE A 201 -26.40 -3.28 1.23
CA PHE A 201 -26.99 -4.37 0.46
C PHE A 201 -28.51 -4.25 0.31
#